data_865f0e930bbf4396c2018751731cd94f
#
_entry.id   865f0e930bbf4396c2018751731cd94f
#
_cell.length_a   1.000
_cell.length_b   1.000
_cell.length_c   1.000
_cell.angle_alpha   90.00
_cell.angle_beta   90.00
_cell.angle_gamma   90.00
#
_symmetry.space_group_name_H-M   'P 1'
#
loop_
_entity.id
_entity.type
_entity.pdbx_description
1 polymer ?
#
loop_
_entity_poly.entity_id
_entity_poly.type
_entity_poly.pdbx_seq_one_letter_code
_entity_poly.pdbx_strand_id
1 'polypeptide(L)'
;MSLRAAALLVAVLAAAMACDAGLEPEPICARGLIGACGTIRFSGAIPANTDNVFVAAYADFPQTCNDLIFNRQPFIPSSVPYADSVARYGIPLPAGHYDWVLAVWKKVGTLTLTANDTTLLRVAGYYRDPAVSTQPGAVTVPSEGAVDSVDFRVNFDSLRPATDFVTCTAR
;
A
#
# COMPACT_ATOMS: atom_id res chain seq x y z
N MET A 1 51.52 0.18 -33.97
CA MET A 1 50.08 -0.03 -33.72
C MET A 1 49.34 0.44 -34.96
N SER A 2 48.61 -0.42 -35.65
CA SER A 2 47.93 -0.05 -36.90
C SER A 2 46.67 0.81 -36.56
N LEU A 3 46.37 1.80 -37.40
CA LEU A 3 45.21 2.69 -37.26
C LEU A 3 43.88 1.92 -37.03
N ARG A 4 43.82 0.69 -37.54
CA ARG A 4 42.63 -0.20 -37.37
C ARG A 4 42.48 -0.76 -35.97
N ALA A 5 43.57 -0.99 -35.23
CA ALA A 5 43.52 -1.45 -33.84
C ALA A 5 43.08 -0.33 -32.89
N ALA A 6 43.49 0.91 -33.16
CA ALA A 6 43.06 2.08 -32.37
C ALA A 6 41.57 2.40 -32.55
N ALA A 7 41.04 2.27 -33.78
CA ALA A 7 39.63 2.49 -34.10
C ALA A 7 38.70 1.46 -33.42
N LEU A 8 39.11 0.17 -33.35
CA LEU A 8 38.38 -0.87 -32.65
C LEU A 8 38.34 -0.66 -31.14
N LEU A 9 39.44 -0.18 -30.54
CA LEU A 9 39.49 0.08 -29.09
C LEU A 9 38.56 1.22 -28.69
N VAL A 10 38.48 2.29 -29.50
CA VAL A 10 37.59 3.43 -29.25
C VAL A 10 36.15 3.02 -29.42
N ALA A 11 35.78 2.16 -30.38
CA ALA A 11 34.43 1.67 -30.55
C ALA A 11 33.94 0.81 -29.38
N VAL A 12 34.83 -0.03 -28.81
CA VAL A 12 34.49 -0.88 -27.66
C VAL A 12 34.33 -0.03 -26.38
N LEU A 13 35.17 1.00 -26.18
CA LEU A 13 34.99 1.94 -25.05
C LEU A 13 33.71 2.76 -25.15
N ALA A 14 33.32 3.20 -26.34
CA ALA A 14 32.08 3.92 -26.57
C ALA A 14 30.83 3.06 -26.29
N ALA A 15 30.87 1.78 -26.67
CA ALA A 15 29.79 0.85 -26.40
C ALA A 15 29.63 0.53 -24.87
N ALA A 16 30.71 0.54 -24.10
CA ALA A 16 30.67 0.29 -22.67
C ALA A 16 30.06 1.49 -21.89
N MET A 17 30.14 2.72 -22.40
CA MET A 17 29.53 3.90 -21.77
C MET A 17 28.04 4.08 -22.12
N ALA A 18 27.52 3.36 -23.10
CA ALA A 18 26.12 3.45 -23.52
C ALA A 18 25.15 2.60 -22.68
N CYS A 19 25.66 1.71 -21.81
CA CYS A 19 24.83 0.79 -21.05
C CYS A 19 24.24 1.37 -19.75
N ASP A 20 24.66 2.55 -19.29
CA ASP A 20 24.17 3.14 -18.04
C ASP A 20 23.06 4.21 -18.22
N ALA A 21 22.71 4.53 -19.45
CA ALA A 21 21.68 5.53 -19.70
C ALA A 21 20.29 4.88 -19.80
N GLY A 22 19.63 4.59 -18.67
CA GLY A 22 18.20 4.39 -18.73
C GLY A 22 17.56 3.31 -17.88
N LEU A 23 18.23 2.72 -16.93
CA LEU A 23 17.63 1.75 -16.01
C LEU A 23 17.75 2.20 -14.54
N GLU A 24 17.54 3.50 -14.25
CA GLU A 24 17.23 3.82 -12.86
C GLU A 24 15.89 3.15 -12.52
N PRO A 25 15.87 2.23 -11.54
CA PRO A 25 14.62 1.65 -11.09
C PRO A 25 13.67 2.77 -10.71
N GLU A 26 12.50 2.78 -11.30
CA GLU A 26 11.49 3.77 -10.95
C GLU A 26 11.24 3.73 -9.44
N PRO A 27 11.39 4.85 -8.70
CA PRO A 27 11.26 4.83 -7.26
C PRO A 27 9.88 4.33 -6.86
N ILE A 28 9.81 3.47 -5.85
CA ILE A 28 8.56 2.92 -5.34
C ILE A 28 7.67 4.05 -4.83
N CYS A 29 8.29 5.02 -4.15
CA CYS A 29 7.60 6.21 -3.64
C CYS A 29 7.65 7.35 -4.65
N ALA A 30 6.53 8.02 -4.84
CA ALA A 30 6.49 9.26 -5.62
C ALA A 30 7.44 10.30 -5.02
N ARG A 31 8.15 11.04 -5.88
CA ARG A 31 9.04 12.13 -5.42
C ARG A 31 8.27 13.16 -4.61
N GLY A 32 8.80 13.53 -3.45
CA GLY A 32 8.18 14.50 -2.55
C GLY A 32 7.02 13.97 -1.71
N LEU A 33 6.72 12.68 -1.76
CA LEU A 33 5.77 12.07 -0.85
C LEU A 33 6.32 12.11 0.58
N ILE A 34 5.55 12.64 1.51
CA ILE A 34 5.70 12.42 2.95
C ILE A 34 4.63 11.41 3.34
N GLY A 35 5.03 10.24 3.84
CA GLY A 35 4.07 9.18 4.12
C GLY A 35 4.65 7.78 4.00
N ALA A 36 3.85 6.85 3.50
CA ALA A 36 4.28 5.47 3.26
C ALA A 36 3.94 5.04 1.83
N CYS A 37 4.74 4.17 1.29
CA CYS A 37 4.48 3.58 -0.02
C CYS A 37 4.98 2.13 -0.09
N GLY A 38 4.48 1.42 -1.06
CA GLY A 38 4.84 0.02 -1.25
C GLY A 38 4.09 -0.61 -2.41
N THR A 39 4.11 -1.92 -2.40
CA THR A 39 3.49 -2.76 -3.42
C THR A 39 2.42 -3.63 -2.79
N ILE A 40 1.25 -3.67 -3.41
CA ILE A 40 0.18 -4.61 -3.07
C ILE A 40 0.17 -5.71 -4.12
N ARG A 41 0.19 -6.97 -3.66
CA ARG A 41 -0.02 -8.15 -4.52
C ARG A 41 -1.43 -8.66 -4.32
N PHE A 42 -2.21 -8.65 -5.40
CA PHE A 42 -3.58 -9.13 -5.40
C PHE A 42 -3.66 -10.60 -5.79
N SER A 43 -4.60 -11.31 -5.18
CA SER A 43 -4.93 -12.71 -5.45
C SER A 43 -6.41 -12.96 -5.21
N GLY A 44 -6.91 -14.09 -5.71
CA GLY A 44 -8.33 -14.46 -5.62
C GLY A 44 -9.19 -13.78 -6.68
N ALA A 45 -10.45 -14.20 -6.76
CA ALA A 45 -11.40 -13.66 -7.71
C ALA A 45 -11.96 -12.31 -7.22
N ILE A 46 -11.84 -11.27 -8.02
CA ILE A 46 -12.40 -9.95 -7.69
C ILE A 46 -13.92 -10.07 -7.64
N PRO A 47 -14.57 -9.76 -6.49
CA PRO A 47 -16.03 -9.81 -6.39
C PRO A 47 -16.71 -8.87 -7.39
N ALA A 48 -17.74 -9.33 -8.08
CA ALA A 48 -18.44 -8.55 -9.10
C ALA A 48 -19.07 -7.25 -8.58
N ASN A 49 -19.29 -7.16 -7.26
CA ASN A 49 -19.82 -5.99 -6.58
C ASN A 49 -18.73 -5.10 -5.96
N THR A 50 -17.49 -5.22 -6.41
CA THR A 50 -16.39 -4.34 -5.98
C THR A 50 -16.61 -2.94 -6.53
N ASP A 51 -16.64 -1.95 -5.65
CA ASP A 51 -16.67 -0.54 -6.00
C ASP A 51 -15.24 0.02 -6.00
N ASN A 52 -14.50 -0.24 -4.93
CA ASN A 52 -13.16 0.28 -4.77
C ASN A 52 -12.29 -0.58 -3.83
N VAL A 53 -10.98 -0.40 -3.96
CA VAL A 53 -9.99 -0.85 -2.99
C VAL A 53 -9.12 0.36 -2.65
N PHE A 54 -8.95 0.65 -1.38
CA PHE A 54 -8.12 1.74 -0.93
C PHE A 54 -7.22 1.33 0.24
N VAL A 55 -6.11 2.02 0.42
CA VAL A 55 -5.23 1.84 1.57
C VAL A 55 -5.63 2.83 2.65
N ALA A 56 -5.70 2.37 3.88
CA ALA A 56 -5.94 3.19 5.05
C ALA A 56 -4.82 2.99 6.08
N ALA A 57 -4.57 4.01 6.88
CA ALA A 57 -3.63 3.95 7.99
C ALA A 57 -4.25 4.51 9.26
N TYR A 58 -4.04 3.83 10.37
CA TYR A 58 -4.46 4.23 11.71
C TYR A 58 -3.24 4.51 12.56
N ALA A 59 -3.21 5.68 13.21
CA ALA A 59 -2.15 6.03 14.14
C ALA A 59 -2.16 5.12 15.37
N ASP A 60 -3.34 4.79 15.86
CA ASP A 60 -3.55 3.82 16.92
C ASP A 60 -4.43 2.69 16.42
N PHE A 61 -4.14 1.45 16.83
CA PHE A 61 -4.99 0.31 16.46
C PHE A 61 -6.41 0.48 17.02
N PRO A 62 -7.46 0.48 16.17
CA PRO A 62 -8.84 0.63 16.62
C PRO A 62 -9.26 -0.54 17.50
N GLN A 63 -9.97 -0.26 18.61
CA GLN A 63 -10.44 -1.26 19.56
C GLN A 63 -11.94 -1.54 19.40
N THR A 64 -12.69 -0.57 18.91
CA THR A 64 -14.14 -0.64 18.74
C THR A 64 -14.59 -0.28 17.34
N CYS A 65 -15.81 -0.64 16.96
CA CYS A 65 -16.39 -0.22 15.68
C CYS A 65 -16.48 1.31 15.53
N ASN A 66 -16.69 2.04 16.62
CA ASN A 66 -16.68 3.49 16.60
C ASN A 66 -15.28 4.05 16.30
N ASP A 67 -14.23 3.38 16.76
CA ASP A 67 -12.85 3.80 16.47
C ASP A 67 -12.53 3.70 14.99
N LEU A 68 -13.11 2.73 14.29
CA LEU A 68 -12.86 2.56 12.85
C LEU A 68 -13.33 3.74 12.01
N ILE A 69 -14.38 4.44 12.44
CA ILE A 69 -15.06 5.45 11.61
C ILE A 69 -14.98 6.84 12.25
N PHE A 70 -15.09 6.95 13.57
CA PHE A 70 -15.30 8.24 14.25
C PHE A 70 -14.16 8.68 15.15
N ASN A 71 -13.68 7.79 16.03
CA ASN A 71 -12.76 8.21 17.10
C ASN A 71 -11.30 8.21 16.66
N ARG A 72 -10.95 7.34 15.71
CA ARG A 72 -9.60 7.17 15.20
C ARG A 72 -9.64 7.22 13.68
N GLN A 73 -9.89 8.42 13.15
CA GLN A 73 -10.07 8.60 11.71
C GLN A 73 -8.86 8.04 10.95
N PRO A 74 -9.07 7.08 10.06
CA PRO A 74 -7.99 6.59 9.21
C PRO A 74 -7.60 7.67 8.20
N PHE A 75 -6.32 7.74 7.91
CA PHE A 75 -5.87 8.44 6.71
C PHE A 75 -6.23 7.57 5.51
N ILE A 76 -7.14 8.07 4.67
CA ILE A 76 -7.64 7.35 3.49
C ILE A 76 -7.22 8.12 2.25
N PRO A 77 -6.28 7.59 1.49
CA PRO A 77 -5.90 8.17 0.22
C PRO A 77 -6.76 7.69 -0.93
N SER A 78 -6.27 7.98 -2.11
CA SER A 78 -6.81 7.56 -3.39
C SER A 78 -6.99 6.05 -3.49
N SER A 79 -7.90 5.64 -4.35
CA SER A 79 -8.09 4.23 -4.71
C SER A 79 -6.82 3.62 -5.28
N VAL A 80 -6.63 2.34 -5.03
CA VAL A 80 -5.56 1.55 -5.60
C VAL A 80 -6.10 0.79 -6.83
N PRO A 81 -5.40 0.81 -7.97
CA PRO A 81 -5.77 -0.02 -9.10
C PRO A 81 -5.65 -1.50 -8.69
N TYR A 82 -6.76 -2.23 -8.80
CA TYR A 82 -6.85 -3.63 -8.34
C TYR A 82 -7.12 -4.62 -9.49
N ALA A 83 -7.19 -4.13 -10.72
CA ALA A 83 -7.39 -4.98 -11.90
C ALA A 83 -6.13 -5.81 -12.23
N ASP A 84 -4.96 -5.31 -11.88
CA ASP A 84 -3.70 -5.99 -12.08
C ASP A 84 -3.33 -6.83 -10.85
N SER A 85 -2.51 -7.86 -11.06
CA SER A 85 -2.02 -8.72 -9.96
C SER A 85 -1.08 -8.01 -9.00
N VAL A 86 -0.55 -6.85 -9.39
CA VAL A 86 0.37 -6.03 -8.60
C VAL A 86 0.08 -4.56 -8.83
N ALA A 87 -0.03 -3.79 -7.77
CA ALA A 87 -0.14 -2.34 -7.83
C ALA A 87 0.83 -1.67 -6.87
N ARG A 88 1.41 -0.55 -7.29
CA ARG A 88 2.13 0.36 -6.41
C ARG A 88 1.14 1.32 -5.77
N TYR A 89 1.38 1.70 -4.53
CA TYR A 89 0.58 2.68 -3.83
C TYR A 89 1.45 3.67 -3.05
N GLY A 90 0.90 4.83 -2.78
CA GLY A 90 1.47 5.81 -1.87
C GLY A 90 0.36 6.46 -1.06
N ILE A 91 0.56 6.54 0.24
CA ILE A 91 -0.37 7.19 1.16
C ILE A 91 0.33 8.37 1.83
N PRO A 92 -0.14 9.62 1.57
CA PRO A 92 0.34 10.77 2.31
C PRO A 92 -0.06 10.65 3.78
N LEU A 93 0.93 10.71 4.67
CA LEU A 93 0.75 10.58 6.11
C LEU A 93 1.61 11.64 6.79
N PRO A 94 1.11 12.35 7.80
CA PRO A 94 1.96 13.13 8.69
C PRO A 94 3.08 12.30 9.31
N ALA A 95 4.18 12.94 9.70
CA ALA A 95 5.21 12.29 10.48
C ALA A 95 4.62 11.73 11.77
N GLY A 96 4.94 10.47 12.09
CA GLY A 96 4.36 9.81 13.27
C GLY A 96 4.39 8.30 13.18
N HIS A 97 3.82 7.67 14.18
CA HIS A 97 3.69 6.23 14.29
C HIS A 97 2.29 5.79 13.86
N TYR A 98 2.22 4.68 13.14
CA TYR A 98 0.97 4.10 12.64
C TYR A 98 0.95 2.61 12.96
N ASP A 99 0.02 2.21 13.81
CA ASP A 99 -0.10 0.83 14.29
C ASP A 99 -0.71 -0.11 13.25
N TRP A 100 -1.42 0.44 12.26
CA TRP A 100 -2.11 -0.40 11.29
C TRP A 100 -2.20 0.26 9.92
N VAL A 101 -1.60 -0.37 8.90
CA VAL A 101 -1.72 -0.03 7.48
C VAL A 101 -2.38 -1.20 6.76
N LEU A 102 -3.52 -0.95 6.11
CA LEU A 102 -4.34 -2.00 5.53
C LEU A 102 -4.97 -1.60 4.20
N ALA A 103 -5.31 -2.61 3.38
CA ALA A 103 -6.20 -2.45 2.25
C ALA A 103 -7.64 -2.75 2.67
N VAL A 104 -8.52 -1.85 2.32
CA VAL A 104 -9.96 -1.97 2.54
C VAL A 104 -10.65 -2.15 1.20
N TRP A 105 -11.38 -3.24 1.07
CA TRP A 105 -12.30 -3.47 -0.02
C TRP A 105 -13.65 -2.83 0.29
N LYS A 106 -14.17 -2.07 -0.67
CA LYS A 106 -15.48 -1.44 -0.59
C LYS A 106 -16.42 -2.09 -1.59
N LYS A 107 -17.57 -2.54 -1.10
CA LYS A 107 -18.69 -2.99 -1.91
C LYS A 107 -19.42 -1.79 -2.52
N VAL A 108 -20.01 -1.97 -3.69
CA VAL A 108 -20.95 -0.99 -4.27
C VAL A 108 -22.03 -0.61 -3.26
N GLY A 109 -22.17 0.68 -3.03
CA GLY A 109 -23.11 1.27 -2.08
C GLY A 109 -22.59 2.61 -1.53
N THR A 110 -23.50 3.40 -0.97
CA THR A 110 -23.18 4.71 -0.40
C THR A 110 -22.77 4.55 1.05
N LEU A 111 -21.59 5.07 1.40
CA LEU A 111 -21.15 5.19 2.78
C LEU A 111 -21.85 6.40 3.42
N THR A 112 -22.50 6.18 4.53
CA THR A 112 -23.25 7.20 5.28
C THR A 112 -22.53 7.63 6.55
N LEU A 113 -21.33 7.09 6.78
CA LEU A 113 -20.51 7.28 7.99
C LEU A 113 -21.26 6.89 9.26
N THR A 114 -21.94 5.76 9.21
CA THR A 114 -22.63 5.14 10.35
C THR A 114 -21.99 3.81 10.71
N ALA A 115 -22.26 3.30 11.89
CA ALA A 115 -21.78 1.97 12.28
C ALA A 115 -22.23 0.85 11.32
N ASN A 116 -23.32 1.06 10.57
CA ASN A 116 -23.82 0.11 9.57
C ASN A 116 -22.93 0.03 8.31
N ASP A 117 -22.10 1.05 8.05
CA ASP A 117 -21.22 1.08 6.88
C ASP A 117 -20.13 0.00 6.92
N THR A 118 -19.87 -0.56 8.10
CA THR A 118 -18.99 -1.73 8.24
C THR A 118 -19.46 -2.93 7.42
N THR A 119 -20.74 -2.98 7.03
CA THR A 119 -21.28 -4.03 6.15
C THR A 119 -20.80 -3.88 4.69
N LEU A 120 -20.46 -2.66 4.28
CA LEU A 120 -19.94 -2.33 2.94
C LEU A 120 -18.43 -2.41 2.85
N LEU A 121 -17.75 -2.52 3.97
CA LEU A 121 -16.29 -2.52 4.07
C LEU A 121 -15.78 -3.89 4.54
N ARG A 122 -14.66 -4.32 3.99
CA ARG A 122 -13.93 -5.52 4.41
C ARG A 122 -12.44 -5.23 4.45
N VAL A 123 -11.76 -5.80 5.41
CA VAL A 123 -10.30 -5.85 5.42
C VAL A 123 -9.87 -6.88 4.37
N ALA A 124 -9.18 -6.42 3.35
CA ALA A 124 -8.72 -7.26 2.24
C ALA A 124 -7.27 -7.75 2.43
N GLY A 125 -6.50 -7.02 3.23
CA GLY A 125 -5.13 -7.33 3.58
C GLY A 125 -4.54 -6.23 4.44
N TYR A 126 -3.37 -6.46 5.03
CA TYR A 126 -2.68 -5.47 5.84
C TYR A 126 -1.18 -5.72 5.85
N TYR A 127 -0.43 -4.68 6.11
CA TYR A 127 1.00 -4.76 6.38
C TYR A 127 1.23 -5.59 7.65
N ARG A 128 2.19 -6.48 7.61
CA ARG A 128 2.47 -7.43 8.70
C ARG A 128 3.80 -7.12 9.35
N ASP A 129 3.86 -7.37 10.63
CA ASP A 129 5.13 -7.31 11.36
C ASP A 129 6.11 -8.32 10.73
N PRO A 130 7.30 -7.88 10.30
CA PRO A 130 8.32 -8.78 9.74
C PRO A 130 8.75 -9.88 10.72
N ALA A 131 8.71 -9.62 12.03
CA ALA A 131 9.10 -10.57 13.06
C ALA A 131 7.94 -11.51 13.45
N VAL A 132 6.67 -11.02 13.37
CA VAL A 132 5.47 -11.78 13.76
C VAL A 132 4.41 -11.65 12.66
N SER A 133 4.54 -12.45 11.61
CA SER A 133 3.74 -12.35 10.38
C SER A 133 2.23 -12.51 10.55
N THR A 134 1.73 -12.88 11.73
CA THR A 134 0.30 -12.99 12.04
C THR A 134 -0.30 -11.71 12.60
N GLN A 135 0.54 -10.74 13.00
CA GLN A 135 0.11 -9.46 13.58
C GLN A 135 0.23 -8.31 12.59
N PRO A 136 -0.57 -7.27 12.74
CA PRO A 136 -0.33 -6.00 12.04
C PRO A 136 1.07 -5.47 12.32
N GLY A 137 1.72 -4.96 11.28
CA GLY A 137 3.01 -4.30 11.39
C GLY A 137 2.81 -2.80 11.55
N ALA A 138 3.59 -2.20 12.44
CA ALA A 138 3.61 -0.76 12.60
C ALA A 138 4.55 -0.10 11.58
N VAL A 139 4.25 1.15 11.24
CA VAL A 139 5.03 1.99 10.33
C VAL A 139 5.33 3.32 11.00
N THR A 140 6.59 3.74 10.98
CA THR A 140 6.97 5.06 11.49
C THR A 140 7.36 5.95 10.33
N VAL A 141 6.56 6.98 10.07
CA VAL A 141 6.78 7.97 9.00
C VAL A 141 7.73 9.06 9.54
N PRO A 142 8.86 9.32 8.86
CA PRO A 142 9.79 10.37 9.26
C PRO A 142 9.22 11.77 8.98
N SER A 143 9.85 12.80 9.54
CA SER A 143 9.47 14.19 9.29
C SER A 143 9.70 14.63 7.84
N GLU A 144 10.60 13.95 7.14
CA GLU A 144 10.92 14.21 5.74
C GLU A 144 10.97 12.91 4.95
N GLY A 145 10.38 12.92 3.76
CA GLY A 145 10.34 11.76 2.87
C GLY A 145 9.29 10.72 3.23
N ALA A 146 9.39 9.56 2.63
CA ALA A 146 8.45 8.46 2.80
C ALA A 146 9.16 7.19 3.27
N VAL A 147 8.42 6.36 4.01
CA VAL A 147 8.80 4.97 4.27
C VAL A 147 8.43 4.15 3.06
N ASP A 148 9.39 3.48 2.46
CA ASP A 148 9.20 2.55 1.36
C ASP A 148 9.02 1.10 1.86
N SER A 149 8.75 0.21 0.92
CA SER A 149 8.66 -1.24 1.18
C SER A 149 7.59 -1.65 2.21
N VAL A 150 6.55 -0.83 2.38
CA VAL A 150 5.36 -1.21 3.16
C VAL A 150 4.50 -2.13 2.29
N ASP A 151 5.03 -3.32 2.00
CA ASP A 151 4.46 -4.27 1.06
C ASP A 151 3.52 -5.24 1.75
N PHE A 152 2.38 -5.57 1.13
CA PHE A 152 1.48 -6.58 1.65
C PHE A 152 0.63 -7.25 0.55
N ARG A 153 -0.16 -8.24 0.96
CA ARG A 153 -1.00 -9.02 0.07
C ARG A 153 -2.46 -8.76 0.35
N VAL A 154 -3.24 -8.68 -0.71
CA VAL A 154 -4.70 -8.66 -0.72
C VAL A 154 -5.17 -9.98 -1.31
N ASN A 155 -6.10 -10.63 -0.62
CA ASN A 155 -6.74 -11.83 -1.13
C ASN A 155 -8.27 -11.65 -1.11
N PHE A 156 -8.85 -11.54 -2.31
CA PHE A 156 -10.30 -11.35 -2.47
C PHE A 156 -11.13 -12.57 -2.03
N ASP A 157 -10.54 -13.76 -1.97
CA ASP A 157 -11.23 -14.96 -1.49
C ASP A 157 -11.32 -15.01 0.05
N SER A 158 -10.60 -14.12 0.75
CA SER A 158 -10.53 -14.08 2.22
C SER A 158 -10.81 -12.69 2.80
N LEU A 159 -11.77 -11.97 2.21
CA LEU A 159 -12.21 -10.68 2.73
C LEU A 159 -12.82 -10.84 4.13
N ARG A 160 -12.27 -10.10 5.10
CA ARG A 160 -12.66 -10.22 6.49
C ARG A 160 -13.51 -9.03 6.95
N PRO A 161 -14.60 -9.25 7.68
CA PRO A 161 -15.33 -8.15 8.29
C PRO A 161 -14.44 -7.41 9.31
N ALA A 162 -14.66 -6.13 9.48
CA ALA A 162 -13.90 -5.33 10.45
C ALA A 162 -14.08 -5.85 11.89
N THR A 163 -15.21 -6.50 12.18
CA THR A 163 -15.53 -7.14 13.47
C THR A 163 -14.58 -8.29 13.86
N ASP A 164 -13.81 -8.81 12.91
CA ASP A 164 -12.77 -9.80 13.21
C ASP A 164 -11.54 -9.19 13.91
N PHE A 165 -11.41 -7.87 13.84
CA PHE A 165 -10.26 -7.13 14.35
C PHE A 165 -10.62 -6.24 15.55
N VAL A 166 -11.88 -5.81 15.65
CA VAL A 166 -12.36 -4.88 16.68
C VAL A 166 -13.64 -5.38 17.31
N THR A 167 -13.88 -5.00 18.55
CA THR A 167 -15.11 -5.37 19.25
C THR A 167 -16.23 -4.40 18.89
N CYS A 168 -17.30 -4.92 18.28
CA CYS A 168 -18.50 -4.16 17.96
C CYS A 168 -19.60 -4.52 18.95
N THR A 169 -19.80 -3.70 19.97
CA THR A 169 -20.98 -3.81 20.84
C THR A 169 -22.19 -3.22 20.10
N ALA A 170 -23.19 -4.04 19.83
CA ALA A 170 -24.50 -3.55 19.41
C ALA A 170 -25.05 -2.63 20.52
N ARG A 171 -25.34 -1.39 20.16
CA ARG A 171 -26.15 -0.50 21.02
C ARG A 171 -27.62 -0.72 20.76
#